data_85ad69d433d8728ff8cc1c67869b37dd
#
_entry.id   85ad69d433d8728ff8cc1c67869b37dd
#
_cell.length_a   1.000
_cell.length_b   1.000
_cell.length_c   1.000
_cell.angle_alpha   90.00
_cell.angle_beta   90.00
_cell.angle_gamma   90.00
#
_symmetry.space_group_name_H-M   'P 1'
#
loop_
_entity.id
_entity.type
_entity.pdbx_description
1 polymer ?
#
loop_
_entity_poly.entity_id
_entity_poly.type
_entity_poly.pdbx_seq_one_letter_code
_entity_poly.pdbx_strand_id
1 'polypeptide(L)'
;MKSDLLNNSIKILVINFLIIIISCSSPSEPQPQDIEIAKALAIKKLLLSSFDVPENQYPIFTNSTKKWVLTTSTSWTSGFYPGCLWYGYKLSGNAQLKNMAEQFTQGLFEEQYTTSHHDVGFMIFNSYGLGYKITGNESYKNVILQAAKSLSTRFNENVGCIQSWNGEFQVIIDNMMNLELLFWASKNGGDSTYYKMAVSHANKTIQNHIREDGSSFHVVHYDPETGDVMRKRTAQGYSDNSTWARGQAWGIYGFTMCYRETGNIEYLNTAVKMADYYISHLPEDSIPYWDFNLPENYERDFKDASAATIALSGLIELNSYVNSSTYENVINNTFNSLINYYIITESSKSGIIDHCAYHANDPNPDYWDSATIWGDYYFLEALDRINAD
;
A
#
# COMPACT_ATOMS: atom_id res chain seq x y z
N MET A 1 -71.01 65.19 2.17
CA MET A 1 -69.99 65.83 2.99
C MET A 1 -68.96 64.79 3.31
N LYS A 2 -67.70 65.00 2.82
CA LYS A 2 -66.42 64.39 3.22
C LYS A 2 -66.36 62.84 3.21
N SER A 3 -65.90 62.12 2.19
CA SER A 3 -64.56 61.88 1.66
C SER A 3 -63.53 61.51 2.77
N ASP A 4 -63.22 60.24 2.85
CA ASP A 4 -61.89 59.79 3.36
C ASP A 4 -61.43 58.63 2.52
N LEU A 5 -60.29 58.85 1.91
CA LEU A 5 -59.58 57.96 1.00
C LEU A 5 -58.84 56.84 1.79
N LEU A 6 -59.14 55.63 1.41
CA LEU A 6 -58.38 54.48 1.87
C LEU A 6 -57.00 54.45 1.19
N ASN A 7 -55.96 54.50 1.99
CA ASN A 7 -54.63 54.37 1.58
C ASN A 7 -54.21 52.85 1.67
N ASN A 8 -54.24 52.17 0.55
CA ASN A 8 -53.78 50.79 0.46
C ASN A 8 -52.25 50.77 0.27
N SER A 9 -51.53 50.55 1.36
CA SER A 9 -50.07 50.27 1.33
C SER A 9 -49.83 48.77 1.04
N ILE A 10 -49.50 48.46 -0.19
CA ILE A 10 -49.03 47.13 -0.58
C ILE A 10 -47.61 46.97 -0.02
N LYS A 11 -47.45 46.16 1.02
CA LYS A 11 -46.13 45.71 1.48
C LYS A 11 -45.62 44.63 0.54
N ILE A 12 -44.69 44.98 -0.31
CA ILE A 12 -43.92 44.00 -1.12
C ILE A 12 -42.96 43.34 -0.18
N LEU A 13 -43.21 42.05 0.13
CA LEU A 13 -42.28 41.17 0.88
C LEU A 13 -41.20 40.72 -0.10
N VAL A 14 -40.02 41.31 -0.05
CA VAL A 14 -38.86 40.86 -0.79
C VAL A 14 -38.29 39.67 -0.02
N ILE A 15 -38.60 38.45 -0.47
CA ILE A 15 -37.95 37.24 -0.01
C ILE A 15 -36.59 37.15 -0.70
N ASN A 16 -35.52 37.50 0.02
CA ASN A 16 -34.16 37.22 -0.39
C ASN A 16 -33.95 35.72 -0.34
N PHE A 17 -34.04 35.03 -1.47
CA PHE A 17 -33.51 33.68 -1.62
C PHE A 17 -31.97 33.79 -1.60
N LEU A 18 -31.39 33.47 -0.46
CA LEU A 18 -29.96 33.22 -0.36
C LEU A 18 -29.70 31.86 -1.07
N ILE A 19 -29.33 31.92 -2.35
CA ILE A 19 -28.81 30.76 -3.06
C ILE A 19 -27.43 30.47 -2.42
N ILE A 20 -27.39 29.54 -1.48
CA ILE A 20 -26.13 28.93 -1.04
C ILE A 20 -25.68 28.12 -2.25
N ILE A 21 -24.81 28.68 -3.07
CA ILE A 21 -24.01 27.93 -4.03
C ILE A 21 -23.07 27.12 -3.16
N ILE A 22 -23.42 25.85 -2.90
CA ILE A 22 -22.47 24.88 -2.45
C ILE A 22 -21.52 24.70 -3.64
N SER A 23 -20.48 25.50 -3.66
CA SER A 23 -19.33 25.24 -4.51
C SER A 23 -18.79 23.86 -4.10
N CYS A 24 -19.09 22.83 -4.87
CA CYS A 24 -18.24 21.66 -4.90
C CYS A 24 -16.90 22.17 -5.42
N SER A 25 -16.05 22.65 -4.52
CA SER A 25 -14.65 22.88 -4.86
C SER A 25 -14.08 21.53 -5.23
N SER A 26 -13.64 21.37 -6.47
CA SER A 26 -12.76 20.28 -6.83
C SER A 26 -11.65 20.21 -5.77
N PRO A 27 -11.26 19.00 -5.29
CA PRO A 27 -10.19 18.90 -4.34
C PRO A 27 -8.99 19.67 -4.86
N SER A 28 -8.44 20.53 -4.04
CA SER A 28 -7.23 21.27 -4.43
C SER A 28 -6.08 20.29 -4.58
N GLU A 29 -5.34 20.39 -5.66
CA GLU A 29 -4.06 19.71 -5.77
C GLU A 29 -3.23 19.97 -4.51
N PRO A 30 -2.46 18.96 -3.99
CA PRO A 30 -1.53 19.17 -2.89
C PRO A 30 -0.63 20.37 -3.22
N GLN A 31 -0.59 21.34 -2.31
CA GLN A 31 0.26 22.48 -2.56
C GLN A 31 1.73 22.07 -2.42
N PRO A 32 2.66 22.59 -3.23
CA PRO A 32 4.07 22.27 -3.11
C PRO A 32 4.62 22.46 -1.68
N GLN A 33 4.09 23.43 -0.93
CA GLN A 33 4.44 23.66 0.46
C GLN A 33 4.02 22.50 1.37
N ASP A 34 2.85 21.88 1.13
CA ASP A 34 2.34 20.78 1.95
C ASP A 34 3.16 19.50 1.70
N ILE A 35 3.57 19.26 0.46
CA ILE A 35 4.46 18.17 0.07
C ILE A 35 5.82 18.32 0.77
N GLU A 36 6.41 19.51 0.77
CA GLU A 36 7.71 19.78 1.44
C GLU A 36 7.59 19.65 2.98
N ILE A 37 6.48 20.05 3.59
CA ILE A 37 6.22 19.84 5.02
C ILE A 37 6.14 18.36 5.35
N ALA A 38 5.36 17.58 4.58
CA ALA A 38 5.21 16.14 4.76
C ALA A 38 6.57 15.42 4.63
N LYS A 39 7.34 15.77 3.61
CA LYS A 39 8.69 15.28 3.38
C LYS A 39 9.63 15.60 4.55
N ALA A 40 9.64 16.84 5.03
CA ALA A 40 10.47 17.25 6.16
C ALA A 40 10.11 16.48 7.45
N LEU A 41 8.81 16.28 7.71
CA LEU A 41 8.33 15.50 8.86
C LEU A 41 8.76 14.03 8.73
N ALA A 42 8.57 13.40 7.58
CA ALA A 42 8.96 12.02 7.33
C ALA A 42 10.48 11.81 7.52
N ILE A 43 11.30 12.69 6.94
CA ILE A 43 12.76 12.66 7.12
C ILE A 43 13.17 12.82 8.58
N LYS A 44 12.54 13.75 9.31
CA LYS A 44 12.77 13.93 10.75
C LYS A 44 12.45 12.65 11.52
N LYS A 45 11.33 11.98 11.20
CA LYS A 45 10.93 10.71 11.83
C LYS A 45 11.93 9.59 11.57
N LEU A 46 12.44 9.49 10.35
CA LEU A 46 13.47 8.50 9.99
C LEU A 46 14.79 8.77 10.74
N LEU A 47 15.21 10.02 10.88
CA LEU A 47 16.38 10.35 11.66
C LEU A 47 16.20 10.03 13.15
N LEU A 48 15.02 10.29 13.71
CA LEU A 48 14.71 9.95 15.10
C LEU A 48 14.64 8.43 15.33
N SER A 49 14.27 7.64 14.32
CA SER A 49 14.19 6.18 14.45
C SER A 49 15.54 5.52 14.77
N SER A 50 16.68 6.21 14.48
CA SER A 50 18.01 5.75 14.89
C SER A 50 18.20 5.59 16.42
N PHE A 51 17.35 6.24 17.21
CA PHE A 51 17.36 6.11 18.68
C PHE A 51 16.41 5.00 19.18
N ASP A 52 15.40 4.63 18.37
CA ASP A 52 14.34 3.69 18.76
C ASP A 52 14.54 2.29 18.16
N VAL A 53 15.36 2.14 17.11
CA VAL A 53 15.58 0.90 16.37
C VAL A 53 17.04 0.46 16.47
N PRO A 54 17.35 -0.53 17.33
CA PRO A 54 18.68 -1.09 17.45
C PRO A 54 19.12 -1.85 16.18
N GLU A 55 20.43 -2.01 16.00
CA GLU A 55 20.99 -2.84 14.94
C GLU A 55 20.40 -4.27 14.95
N ASN A 56 20.18 -4.83 13.77
CA ASN A 56 19.61 -6.17 13.56
C ASN A 56 18.19 -6.38 14.11
N GLN A 57 17.47 -5.30 14.40
CA GLN A 57 16.04 -5.33 14.71
C GLN A 57 15.26 -4.45 13.72
N TYR A 58 14.03 -4.83 13.44
CA TYR A 58 13.22 -4.19 12.40
C TYR A 58 11.84 -3.85 12.94
N PRO A 59 11.33 -2.63 12.67
CA PRO A 59 9.98 -2.27 13.07
C PRO A 59 8.91 -3.11 12.38
N ILE A 60 7.79 -3.33 13.08
CA ILE A 60 6.58 -3.90 12.50
C ILE A 60 5.43 -2.90 12.58
N PHE A 61 4.98 -2.62 13.81
CA PHE A 61 3.89 -1.69 14.12
C PHE A 61 4.18 -1.01 15.46
N THR A 62 3.41 0.03 15.80
CA THR A 62 3.56 0.71 17.11
C THR A 62 2.54 0.15 18.09
N ASN A 63 2.99 -0.08 19.34
CA ASN A 63 2.13 -0.50 20.44
C ASN A 63 1.25 0.66 20.97
N SER A 64 0.46 0.39 22.01
CA SER A 64 -0.41 1.37 22.67
C SER A 64 0.32 2.61 23.22
N THR A 65 1.63 2.54 23.46
CA THR A 65 2.45 3.70 23.83
C THR A 65 3.04 4.45 22.61
N LYS A 66 2.62 4.07 21.40
CA LYS A 66 3.09 4.60 20.13
C LYS A 66 4.61 4.46 19.95
N LYS A 67 5.17 3.31 20.40
CA LYS A 67 6.57 2.91 20.20
C LYS A 67 6.63 1.65 19.34
N TRP A 68 7.68 1.55 18.50
CA TRP A 68 7.87 0.39 17.63
C TRP A 68 7.93 -0.93 18.41
N VAL A 69 7.13 -1.88 17.99
CA VAL A 69 7.35 -3.32 18.23
C VAL A 69 8.33 -3.80 17.19
N LEU A 70 9.41 -4.44 17.67
CA LEU A 70 10.54 -4.84 16.85
C LEU A 70 10.58 -6.35 16.62
N THR A 71 11.17 -6.75 15.50
CA THR A 71 11.36 -8.15 15.09
C THR A 71 12.76 -8.35 14.52
N THR A 72 13.05 -9.59 14.12
CA THR A 72 14.32 -9.98 13.46
C THR A 72 14.24 -9.83 11.94
N SER A 73 15.37 -10.06 11.25
CA SER A 73 15.47 -10.07 9.78
C SER A 73 14.51 -11.04 9.10
N THR A 74 14.13 -12.14 9.78
CA THR A 74 13.27 -13.19 9.22
C THR A 74 11.80 -12.82 9.07
N SER A 75 11.36 -11.66 9.58
CA SER A 75 10.01 -11.17 9.43
C SER A 75 9.76 -10.67 8.00
N TRP A 76 8.56 -10.92 7.48
CA TRP A 76 8.13 -10.40 6.19
C TRP A 76 8.22 -8.86 6.09
N THR A 77 8.17 -8.17 7.22
CA THR A 77 8.22 -6.71 7.30
C THR A 77 9.64 -6.13 7.28
N SER A 78 10.66 -6.96 7.42
CA SER A 78 12.03 -6.50 7.68
C SER A 78 12.63 -5.63 6.57
N GLY A 79 12.21 -5.82 5.31
CA GLY A 79 12.71 -5.03 4.17
C GLY A 79 12.15 -3.62 4.08
N PHE A 80 11.01 -3.33 4.74
CA PHE A 80 10.38 -2.01 4.65
C PHE A 80 11.19 -0.92 5.38
N TYR A 81 11.76 -1.22 6.54
CA TYR A 81 12.53 -0.21 7.26
C TYR A 81 13.77 0.28 6.50
N PRO A 82 14.69 -0.59 6.02
CA PRO A 82 15.76 -0.12 5.14
C PRO A 82 15.23 0.55 3.87
N GLY A 83 14.09 0.12 3.32
CA GLY A 83 13.42 0.78 2.21
C GLY A 83 12.98 2.22 2.55
N CYS A 84 12.39 2.44 3.72
CA CYS A 84 12.07 3.79 4.22
C CYS A 84 13.34 4.67 4.31
N LEU A 85 14.44 4.11 4.81
CA LEU A 85 15.72 4.83 4.93
C LEU A 85 16.29 5.18 3.54
N TRP A 86 16.18 4.28 2.56
CA TRP A 86 16.58 4.54 1.17
C TRP A 86 15.73 5.65 0.53
N TYR A 87 14.41 5.65 0.70
CA TYR A 87 13.56 6.75 0.25
C TYR A 87 13.91 8.04 0.98
N GLY A 88 14.13 7.99 2.29
CA GLY A 88 14.57 9.16 3.07
C GLY A 88 15.88 9.76 2.53
N TYR A 89 16.84 8.91 2.16
CA TYR A 89 18.06 9.37 1.49
C TYR A 89 17.79 9.96 0.11
N LYS A 90 17.00 9.29 -0.71
CA LYS A 90 16.64 9.75 -2.07
C LYS A 90 15.97 11.13 -2.03
N LEU A 91 15.03 11.32 -1.11
CA LEU A 91 14.26 12.56 -0.96
C LEU A 91 15.04 13.72 -0.35
N SER A 92 16.12 13.46 0.42
CA SER A 92 16.81 14.50 1.19
C SER A 92 18.29 14.66 0.88
N GLY A 93 18.94 13.66 0.28
CA GLY A 93 20.39 13.59 0.16
C GLY A 93 21.13 13.40 1.50
N ASN A 94 20.44 13.09 2.61
CA ASN A 94 21.02 13.00 3.94
C ASN A 94 21.93 11.78 4.09
N ALA A 95 23.23 11.99 4.32
CA ALA A 95 24.23 10.95 4.42
C ALA A 95 24.02 10.00 5.62
N GLN A 96 23.43 10.46 6.73
CA GLN A 96 23.11 9.60 7.87
C GLN A 96 22.04 8.57 7.49
N LEU A 97 20.98 8.97 6.76
CA LEU A 97 19.96 8.05 6.27
C LEU A 97 20.54 7.02 5.29
N LYS A 98 21.49 7.44 4.43
CA LYS A 98 22.20 6.50 3.55
C LYS A 98 22.96 5.44 4.33
N ASN A 99 23.75 5.87 5.32
CA ASN A 99 24.54 4.95 6.13
C ASN A 99 23.64 3.97 6.89
N MET A 100 22.53 4.44 7.46
CA MET A 100 21.54 3.60 8.12
C MET A 100 20.90 2.62 7.11
N ALA A 101 20.51 3.10 5.93
CA ALA A 101 19.93 2.26 4.88
C ALA A 101 20.87 1.12 4.46
N GLU A 102 22.15 1.42 4.24
CA GLU A 102 23.18 0.44 3.92
C GLU A 102 23.34 -0.60 5.04
N GLN A 103 23.40 -0.16 6.30
CA GLN A 103 23.56 -1.01 7.47
C GLN A 103 22.37 -1.98 7.65
N PHE A 104 21.14 -1.46 7.63
CA PHE A 104 19.94 -2.28 7.81
C PHE A 104 19.65 -3.17 6.58
N THR A 105 20.01 -2.73 5.36
CA THR A 105 19.99 -3.58 4.17
C THR A 105 20.97 -4.76 4.32
N GLN A 106 22.20 -4.51 4.76
CA GLN A 106 23.19 -5.55 4.97
C GLN A 106 22.74 -6.59 6.01
N GLY A 107 21.99 -6.17 7.03
CA GLY A 107 21.42 -7.08 8.04
C GLY A 107 20.41 -8.10 7.49
N LEU A 108 19.93 -7.92 6.25
CA LEU A 108 19.02 -8.85 5.57
C LEU A 108 19.75 -9.82 4.61
N PHE A 109 21.09 -9.84 4.63
CA PHE A 109 21.88 -10.61 3.66
C PHE A 109 21.49 -12.09 3.59
N GLU A 110 21.24 -12.74 4.72
CA GLU A 110 20.90 -14.17 4.77
C GLU A 110 19.47 -14.45 4.26
N GLU A 111 18.59 -13.45 4.24
CA GLU A 111 17.20 -13.63 3.81
C GLU A 111 17.05 -13.86 2.31
N GLN A 112 18.10 -13.64 1.51
CA GLN A 112 18.15 -14.06 0.11
C GLN A 112 17.96 -15.57 -0.08
N TYR A 113 18.19 -16.37 0.95
CA TYR A 113 18.04 -17.83 0.92
C TYR A 113 16.72 -18.32 1.50
N THR A 114 15.84 -17.41 1.93
CA THR A 114 14.54 -17.75 2.52
C THR A 114 13.63 -18.43 1.51
N THR A 115 13.14 -19.63 1.85
CA THR A 115 12.22 -20.45 1.04
C THR A 115 10.97 -20.88 1.83
N SER A 116 10.78 -20.39 3.06
CA SER A 116 9.68 -20.79 3.96
C SER A 116 8.37 -20.03 3.69
N HIS A 117 8.42 -18.87 3.04
CA HIS A 117 7.28 -18.02 2.69
C HIS A 117 7.56 -17.20 1.43
N HIS A 118 6.51 -16.54 0.90
CA HIS A 118 6.60 -15.80 -0.36
C HIS A 118 7.14 -14.37 -0.24
N ASP A 119 7.26 -13.83 0.98
CA ASP A 119 7.53 -12.40 1.23
C ASP A 119 8.99 -11.98 0.95
N VAL A 120 9.74 -12.83 0.26
CA VAL A 120 11.14 -12.56 -0.11
C VAL A 120 11.27 -11.27 -0.94
N GLY A 121 10.25 -10.95 -1.75
CA GLY A 121 10.19 -9.68 -2.47
C GLY A 121 10.09 -8.49 -1.50
N PHE A 122 9.19 -8.53 -0.53
CA PHE A 122 9.08 -7.50 0.50
C PHE A 122 10.38 -7.32 1.30
N MET A 123 11.06 -8.42 1.62
CA MET A 123 12.30 -8.37 2.40
C MET A 123 13.48 -7.86 1.58
N ILE A 124 13.70 -8.40 0.38
CA ILE A 124 14.91 -8.15 -0.40
C ILE A 124 14.70 -7.06 -1.47
N PHE A 125 13.55 -7.01 -2.15
CA PHE A 125 13.39 -6.05 -3.22
C PHE A 125 13.13 -4.64 -2.69
N ASN A 126 12.40 -4.50 -1.58
CA ASN A 126 12.22 -3.20 -0.92
C ASN A 126 13.49 -2.66 -0.26
N SER A 127 14.47 -3.51 0.04
CA SER A 127 15.77 -3.12 0.63
C SER A 127 16.90 -3.09 -0.40
N TYR A 128 17.43 -4.25 -0.76
CA TYR A 128 18.50 -4.39 -1.74
C TYR A 128 18.10 -3.88 -3.14
N GLY A 129 16.85 -4.15 -3.57
CA GLY A 129 16.34 -3.70 -4.87
C GLY A 129 16.29 -2.18 -4.97
N LEU A 130 15.72 -1.52 -3.98
CA LEU A 130 15.68 -0.05 -3.92
C LEU A 130 17.09 0.53 -3.76
N GLY A 131 17.92 -0.07 -2.90
CA GLY A 131 19.31 0.33 -2.74
C GLY A 131 20.12 0.20 -4.04
N TYR A 132 19.92 -0.88 -4.81
CA TYR A 132 20.52 -1.03 -6.15
C TYR A 132 20.05 0.05 -7.11
N LYS A 133 18.76 0.30 -7.17
CA LYS A 133 18.18 1.35 -8.04
C LYS A 133 18.74 2.74 -7.74
N ILE A 134 19.01 3.05 -6.47
CA ILE A 134 19.52 4.37 -6.05
C ILE A 134 21.04 4.48 -6.22
N THR A 135 21.80 3.41 -5.93
CA THR A 135 23.27 3.48 -5.82
C THR A 135 24.01 2.85 -6.99
N GLY A 136 23.38 1.95 -7.73
CA GLY A 136 24.05 1.11 -8.75
C GLY A 136 25.03 0.10 -8.16
N ASN A 137 24.94 -0.24 -6.86
CA ASN A 137 25.86 -1.17 -6.21
C ASN A 137 25.67 -2.61 -6.71
N GLU A 138 26.59 -3.07 -7.57
CA GLU A 138 26.53 -4.41 -8.20
C GLU A 138 26.51 -5.57 -7.18
N SER A 139 27.01 -5.40 -5.96
CA SER A 139 26.91 -6.45 -4.93
C SER A 139 25.46 -6.73 -4.54
N TYR A 140 24.59 -5.72 -4.58
CA TYR A 140 23.16 -5.87 -4.30
C TYR A 140 22.44 -6.67 -5.36
N LYS A 141 22.84 -6.53 -6.64
CA LYS A 141 22.31 -7.32 -7.74
C LYS A 141 22.41 -8.82 -7.52
N ASN A 142 23.54 -9.30 -7.01
CA ASN A 142 23.76 -10.72 -6.74
C ASN A 142 22.80 -11.24 -5.66
N VAL A 143 22.55 -10.43 -4.62
CA VAL A 143 21.58 -10.76 -3.55
C VAL A 143 20.15 -10.84 -4.10
N ILE A 144 19.77 -9.90 -4.95
CA ILE A 144 18.44 -9.87 -5.59
C ILE A 144 18.25 -11.10 -6.49
N LEU A 145 19.25 -11.47 -7.29
CA LEU A 145 19.19 -12.65 -8.15
C LEU A 145 19.08 -13.95 -7.34
N GLN A 146 19.82 -14.07 -6.22
CA GLN A 146 19.70 -15.22 -5.33
C GLN A 146 18.32 -15.27 -4.67
N ALA A 147 17.78 -14.13 -4.23
CA ALA A 147 16.43 -14.04 -3.64
C ALA A 147 15.34 -14.47 -4.65
N ALA A 148 15.45 -14.05 -5.92
CA ALA A 148 14.55 -14.51 -6.97
C ALA A 148 14.63 -16.03 -7.18
N LYS A 149 15.84 -16.62 -7.13
CA LYS A 149 16.03 -18.08 -7.17
C LYS A 149 15.35 -18.75 -5.98
N SER A 150 15.48 -18.22 -4.78
CA SER A 150 14.83 -18.75 -3.58
C SER A 150 13.31 -18.69 -3.69
N LEU A 151 12.75 -17.54 -4.09
CA LEU A 151 11.31 -17.37 -4.28
C LEU A 151 10.75 -18.33 -5.35
N SER A 152 11.47 -18.52 -6.47
CA SER A 152 11.03 -19.38 -7.56
C SER A 152 10.87 -20.85 -7.14
N THR A 153 11.56 -21.31 -6.11
CA THR A 153 11.41 -22.70 -5.58
C THR A 153 10.02 -22.99 -4.99
N ARG A 154 9.25 -21.93 -4.70
CA ARG A 154 7.89 -22.05 -4.17
C ARG A 154 6.81 -22.11 -5.25
N PHE A 155 7.21 -22.03 -6.52
CA PHE A 155 6.27 -22.13 -7.65
C PHE A 155 5.87 -23.59 -7.86
N ASN A 156 4.57 -23.83 -7.98
CA ASN A 156 4.00 -25.13 -8.34
C ASN A 156 3.42 -25.04 -9.75
N GLU A 157 3.86 -25.90 -10.65
CA GLU A 157 3.46 -25.87 -12.06
C GLU A 157 1.98 -26.28 -12.26
N ASN A 158 1.45 -27.20 -11.46
CA ASN A 158 0.05 -27.62 -11.56
C ASN A 158 -0.90 -26.49 -11.14
N VAL A 159 -0.58 -25.79 -10.05
CA VAL A 159 -1.36 -24.64 -9.59
C VAL A 159 -1.10 -23.41 -10.45
N GLY A 160 0.11 -23.27 -10.96
CA GLY A 160 0.56 -22.10 -11.69
C GLY A 160 0.85 -20.88 -10.79
N CYS A 161 1.11 -21.09 -9.50
CA CYS A 161 1.33 -20.04 -8.50
C CYS A 161 2.50 -20.34 -7.57
N ILE A 162 2.98 -19.28 -6.91
CA ILE A 162 3.93 -19.32 -5.78
C ILE A 162 3.11 -19.51 -4.50
N GLN A 163 3.44 -20.53 -3.72
CA GLN A 163 2.82 -20.80 -2.44
C GLN A 163 3.18 -19.72 -1.40
N SER A 164 2.19 -19.24 -0.63
CA SER A 164 2.42 -18.18 0.36
C SER A 164 3.22 -18.66 1.57
N TRP A 165 2.74 -19.67 2.29
CA TRP A 165 3.40 -20.27 3.47
C TRP A 165 3.49 -21.77 3.34
N ASN A 166 4.25 -22.41 4.20
CA ASN A 166 4.31 -23.87 4.29
C ASN A 166 3.00 -24.46 4.83
N GLY A 167 2.74 -25.72 4.55
CA GLY A 167 1.50 -26.42 4.89
C GLY A 167 0.59 -26.55 3.69
N GLU A 168 -0.72 -26.32 3.84
CA GLU A 168 -1.68 -26.33 2.72
C GLU A 168 -1.26 -25.37 1.61
N PHE A 169 -1.45 -25.75 0.36
CA PHE A 169 -1.11 -24.85 -0.74
C PHE A 169 -2.09 -23.69 -0.80
N GLN A 170 -1.66 -22.55 -0.32
CA GLN A 170 -2.45 -21.32 -0.28
C GLN A 170 -1.71 -20.16 -0.95
N VAL A 171 -2.48 -19.31 -1.57
CA VAL A 171 -2.03 -18.09 -2.24
C VAL A 171 -2.83 -16.92 -1.70
N ILE A 172 -2.17 -15.86 -1.30
CA ILE A 172 -2.81 -14.62 -0.87
C ILE A 172 -2.61 -13.53 -1.92
N ILE A 173 -3.49 -12.54 -1.92
CA ILE A 173 -3.41 -11.43 -2.87
C ILE A 173 -2.08 -10.66 -2.76
N ASP A 174 -1.48 -10.62 -1.58
CA ASP A 174 -0.18 -9.99 -1.27
C ASP A 174 0.98 -10.57 -2.09
N ASN A 175 0.87 -11.85 -2.56
CA ASN A 175 1.87 -12.45 -3.45
C ASN A 175 2.15 -11.58 -4.68
N MET A 176 1.15 -10.82 -5.16
CA MET A 176 1.30 -9.95 -6.31
C MET A 176 2.44 -8.94 -6.14
N MET A 177 2.66 -8.46 -4.90
CA MET A 177 3.73 -7.51 -4.57
C MET A 177 5.13 -8.12 -4.68
N ASN A 178 5.25 -9.43 -4.51
CA ASN A 178 6.52 -10.14 -4.55
C ASN A 178 6.95 -10.55 -5.97
N LEU A 179 6.06 -10.40 -6.97
CA LEU A 179 6.33 -10.76 -8.36
C LEU A 179 7.34 -9.82 -9.04
N GLU A 180 7.45 -8.57 -8.58
CA GLU A 180 8.41 -7.59 -9.14
C GLU A 180 9.86 -8.11 -9.04
N LEU A 181 10.19 -8.81 -7.95
CA LEU A 181 11.48 -9.46 -7.79
C LEU A 181 11.78 -10.43 -8.96
N LEU A 182 10.79 -11.24 -9.37
CA LEU A 182 10.96 -12.20 -10.46
C LEU A 182 11.05 -11.52 -11.83
N PHE A 183 10.19 -10.52 -12.08
CA PHE A 183 10.26 -9.72 -13.30
C PHE A 183 11.60 -9.02 -13.44
N TRP A 184 12.06 -8.38 -12.36
CA TRP A 184 13.35 -7.69 -12.37
C TRP A 184 14.50 -8.68 -12.62
N ALA A 185 14.54 -9.80 -11.89
CA ALA A 185 15.60 -10.79 -12.02
C ALA A 185 15.68 -11.35 -13.43
N SER A 186 14.55 -11.67 -14.08
CA SER A 186 14.52 -12.19 -15.46
C SER A 186 15.13 -11.23 -16.48
N LYS A 187 15.04 -9.93 -16.23
CA LYS A 187 15.58 -8.87 -17.12
C LYS A 187 17.04 -8.52 -16.81
N ASN A 188 17.54 -8.93 -15.64
CA ASN A 188 18.86 -8.52 -15.12
C ASN A 188 19.87 -9.67 -14.97
N GLY A 189 19.69 -10.77 -15.71
CA GLY A 189 20.62 -11.90 -15.78
C GLY A 189 20.20 -13.10 -14.96
N GLY A 190 19.00 -13.13 -14.37
CA GLY A 190 18.38 -14.30 -13.79
C GLY A 190 17.77 -15.23 -14.85
N ASP A 191 17.18 -16.34 -14.39
CA ASP A 191 16.52 -17.31 -15.25
C ASP A 191 15.28 -16.69 -15.95
N SER A 192 15.18 -16.87 -17.24
CA SER A 192 14.03 -16.39 -18.04
C SER A 192 12.69 -17.03 -17.64
N THR A 193 12.72 -18.17 -16.96
CA THR A 193 11.52 -18.83 -16.43
C THR A 193 10.85 -18.02 -15.33
N TYR A 194 11.56 -17.15 -14.60
CA TYR A 194 11.01 -16.27 -13.58
C TYR A 194 9.93 -15.35 -14.14
N TYR A 195 10.12 -14.82 -15.36
CA TYR A 195 9.08 -14.04 -16.04
C TYR A 195 7.81 -14.86 -16.25
N LYS A 196 7.94 -16.12 -16.71
CA LYS A 196 6.80 -17.01 -16.95
C LYS A 196 6.08 -17.37 -15.65
N MET A 197 6.82 -17.60 -14.57
CA MET A 197 6.26 -17.87 -13.24
C MET A 197 5.45 -16.68 -12.74
N ALA A 198 5.98 -15.45 -12.85
CA ALA A 198 5.28 -14.23 -12.45
C ALA A 198 4.01 -14.00 -13.27
N VAL A 199 4.07 -14.17 -14.60
CA VAL A 199 2.90 -14.06 -15.50
C VAL A 199 1.86 -15.13 -15.17
N SER A 200 2.27 -16.39 -14.96
CA SER A 200 1.35 -17.48 -14.59
C SER A 200 0.63 -17.17 -13.28
N HIS A 201 1.38 -16.72 -12.26
CA HIS A 201 0.82 -16.34 -10.96
C HIS A 201 -0.21 -15.20 -11.09
N ALA A 202 0.14 -14.13 -11.81
CA ALA A 202 -0.76 -13.00 -12.02
C ALA A 202 -2.05 -13.41 -12.74
N ASN A 203 -1.96 -14.25 -13.77
CA ASN A 203 -3.13 -14.77 -14.48
C ASN A 203 -4.04 -15.63 -13.58
N LYS A 204 -3.46 -16.49 -12.74
CA LYS A 204 -4.22 -17.27 -11.75
C LYS A 204 -4.86 -16.39 -10.68
N THR A 205 -4.21 -15.30 -10.30
CA THR A 205 -4.77 -14.32 -9.37
C THR A 205 -5.98 -13.61 -9.98
N ILE A 206 -5.95 -13.21 -11.25
CA ILE A 206 -7.14 -12.68 -11.96
C ILE A 206 -8.29 -13.67 -11.88
N GLN A 207 -8.04 -14.94 -12.22
CA GLN A 207 -9.09 -15.97 -12.32
C GLN A 207 -9.72 -16.31 -10.96
N ASN A 208 -8.93 -16.30 -9.88
CA ASN A 208 -9.37 -16.90 -8.63
C ASN A 208 -9.52 -15.92 -7.46
N HIS A 209 -8.80 -14.79 -7.46
CA HIS A 209 -8.92 -13.78 -6.40
C HIS A 209 -9.84 -12.63 -6.77
N ILE A 210 -9.93 -12.25 -8.05
CA ILE A 210 -10.69 -11.06 -8.46
C ILE A 210 -12.13 -11.45 -8.79
N ARG A 211 -13.11 -10.77 -8.16
CA ARG A 211 -14.53 -10.95 -8.40
C ARG A 211 -14.99 -10.12 -9.60
N GLU A 212 -16.21 -10.40 -10.07
CA GLU A 212 -16.79 -9.68 -11.21
C GLU A 212 -16.96 -8.19 -10.97
N ASP A 213 -17.18 -7.76 -9.73
CA ASP A 213 -17.31 -6.35 -9.33
C ASP A 213 -15.97 -5.64 -9.12
N GLY A 214 -14.84 -6.33 -9.25
CA GLY A 214 -13.51 -5.78 -9.02
C GLY A 214 -13.00 -5.93 -7.58
N SER A 215 -13.80 -6.44 -6.67
CA SER A 215 -13.35 -6.77 -5.32
C SER A 215 -12.45 -8.01 -5.32
N SER A 216 -11.72 -8.25 -4.22
CA SER A 216 -10.80 -9.39 -4.13
C SER A 216 -11.08 -10.31 -2.96
N PHE A 217 -10.84 -11.61 -3.17
CA PHE A 217 -10.63 -12.56 -2.08
C PHE A 217 -9.21 -12.40 -1.52
N HIS A 218 -9.07 -12.59 -0.21
CA HIS A 218 -7.75 -12.54 0.42
C HIS A 218 -6.94 -13.81 0.13
N VAL A 219 -7.49 -14.98 0.44
CA VAL A 219 -6.79 -16.27 0.41
C VAL A 219 -7.53 -17.27 -0.47
N VAL A 220 -6.80 -17.90 -1.38
CA VAL A 220 -7.30 -19.04 -2.18
C VAL A 220 -6.44 -20.28 -1.89
N HIS A 221 -7.09 -21.37 -1.53
CA HIS A 221 -6.46 -22.69 -1.32
C HIS A 221 -6.60 -23.54 -2.57
N TYR A 222 -5.53 -24.23 -2.91
CA TYR A 222 -5.46 -25.10 -4.07
C TYR A 222 -5.05 -26.51 -3.70
N ASP A 223 -5.50 -27.47 -4.51
CA ASP A 223 -4.91 -28.80 -4.55
C ASP A 223 -3.58 -28.72 -5.33
N PRO A 224 -2.43 -29.02 -4.72
CA PRO A 224 -1.14 -28.92 -5.40
C PRO A 224 -0.91 -29.97 -6.49
N GLU A 225 -1.70 -31.04 -6.56
CA GLU A 225 -1.59 -32.09 -7.57
C GLU A 225 -2.43 -31.79 -8.81
N THR A 226 -3.65 -31.25 -8.62
CA THR A 226 -4.58 -30.95 -9.73
C THR A 226 -4.60 -29.48 -10.15
N GLY A 227 -4.22 -28.56 -9.24
CA GLY A 227 -4.34 -27.13 -9.45
C GLY A 227 -5.75 -26.58 -9.22
N ASP A 228 -6.68 -27.40 -8.75
CA ASP A 228 -8.05 -27.00 -8.50
C ASP A 228 -8.19 -26.11 -7.26
N VAL A 229 -9.14 -25.15 -7.32
CA VAL A 229 -9.48 -24.32 -6.16
C VAL A 229 -10.28 -25.15 -5.16
N MET A 230 -9.74 -25.32 -3.97
CA MET A 230 -10.38 -26.04 -2.86
C MET A 230 -11.36 -25.17 -2.08
N ARG A 231 -10.93 -23.95 -1.74
CA ARG A 231 -11.74 -22.97 -0.99
C ARG A 231 -11.15 -21.58 -1.11
N LYS A 232 -11.99 -20.58 -0.82
CA LYS A 232 -11.59 -19.18 -0.69
C LYS A 232 -11.96 -18.71 0.71
N ARG A 233 -11.09 -17.92 1.33
CA ARG A 233 -11.30 -17.40 2.68
C ARG A 233 -10.57 -16.10 2.92
N THR A 234 -10.74 -15.53 4.09
CA THR A 234 -9.90 -14.44 4.57
C THR A 234 -9.02 -14.91 5.74
N ALA A 235 -7.88 -14.23 5.94
CA ALA A 235 -7.06 -14.34 7.14
C ALA A 235 -7.16 -13.06 7.99
N GLN A 236 -7.23 -11.89 7.35
CA GLN A 236 -7.20 -10.59 8.00
C GLN A 236 -8.47 -9.74 7.73
N GLY A 237 -9.30 -10.11 6.76
CA GLY A 237 -10.57 -9.45 6.46
C GLY A 237 -11.67 -9.82 7.46
N TYR A 238 -12.79 -9.12 7.38
CA TYR A 238 -13.94 -9.28 8.25
C TYR A 238 -14.60 -10.67 8.11
N SER A 239 -14.77 -11.13 6.87
CA SER A 239 -15.35 -12.45 6.57
C SER A 239 -14.78 -12.99 5.25
N ASP A 240 -14.99 -14.30 5.00
CA ASP A 240 -14.48 -14.98 3.78
C ASP A 240 -14.99 -14.34 2.47
N ASN A 241 -16.14 -13.69 2.51
CA ASN A 241 -16.73 -13.02 1.36
C ASN A 241 -16.54 -11.50 1.38
N SER A 242 -15.95 -10.93 2.42
CA SER A 242 -15.67 -9.50 2.48
C SER A 242 -14.45 -9.13 1.64
N THR A 243 -14.18 -7.85 1.56
CA THR A 243 -13.04 -7.28 0.83
C THR A 243 -12.15 -6.54 1.81
N TRP A 244 -11.08 -7.20 2.22
CA TRP A 244 -10.06 -6.61 3.06
C TRP A 244 -9.35 -5.46 2.33
N ALA A 245 -9.39 -4.26 2.91
CA ALA A 245 -8.98 -3.03 2.20
C ALA A 245 -7.52 -3.05 1.78
N ARG A 246 -6.60 -3.55 2.63
CA ARG A 246 -5.18 -3.66 2.29
C ARG A 246 -4.94 -4.71 1.21
N GLY A 247 -5.69 -5.82 1.21
CA GLY A 247 -5.64 -6.81 0.13
C GLY A 247 -6.08 -6.23 -1.21
N GLN A 248 -7.13 -5.39 -1.21
CA GLN A 248 -7.56 -4.66 -2.41
C GLN A 248 -6.47 -3.70 -2.91
N ALA A 249 -5.82 -2.97 -2.00
CA ALA A 249 -4.71 -2.07 -2.33
C ALA A 249 -3.50 -2.82 -2.91
N TRP A 250 -3.14 -4.00 -2.35
CA TRP A 250 -2.10 -4.86 -2.91
C TRP A 250 -2.40 -5.29 -4.34
N GLY A 251 -3.67 -5.61 -4.62
CA GLY A 251 -4.09 -5.97 -5.98
C GLY A 251 -3.96 -4.81 -6.96
N ILE A 252 -4.41 -3.60 -6.59
CA ILE A 252 -4.26 -2.39 -7.45
C ILE A 252 -2.79 -2.18 -7.81
N TYR A 253 -1.93 -2.12 -6.80
CA TYR A 253 -0.49 -1.92 -6.99
C TYR A 253 0.13 -3.05 -7.82
N GLY A 254 -0.14 -4.31 -7.42
CA GLY A 254 0.47 -5.49 -8.03
C GLY A 254 0.10 -5.66 -9.51
N PHE A 255 -1.16 -5.43 -9.90
CA PHE A 255 -1.56 -5.50 -11.31
C PHE A 255 -1.05 -4.30 -12.12
N THR A 256 -0.96 -3.10 -11.54
CA THR A 256 -0.31 -1.95 -12.17
C THR A 256 1.16 -2.26 -12.46
N MET A 257 1.88 -2.81 -11.49
CA MET A 257 3.25 -3.27 -11.64
C MET A 257 3.36 -4.35 -12.72
N CYS A 258 2.46 -5.36 -12.75
CA CYS A 258 2.47 -6.38 -13.80
C CYS A 258 2.27 -5.78 -15.20
N TYR A 259 1.43 -4.74 -15.33
CA TYR A 259 1.30 -4.01 -16.60
C TYR A 259 2.61 -3.31 -16.99
N ARG A 260 3.24 -2.60 -16.06
CA ARG A 260 4.56 -1.97 -16.28
C ARG A 260 5.60 -2.96 -16.78
N GLU A 261 5.64 -4.16 -16.20
CA GLU A 261 6.65 -5.17 -16.49
C GLU A 261 6.41 -5.93 -17.79
N THR A 262 5.15 -6.03 -18.24
CA THR A 262 4.76 -6.91 -19.36
C THR A 262 4.14 -6.20 -20.55
N GLY A 263 3.53 -5.03 -20.36
CA GLY A 263 2.69 -4.35 -21.35
C GLY A 263 1.35 -5.07 -21.64
N ASN A 264 0.98 -6.10 -20.85
CA ASN A 264 -0.27 -6.83 -21.07
C ASN A 264 -1.47 -6.02 -20.59
N ILE A 265 -2.33 -5.61 -21.53
CA ILE A 265 -3.52 -4.78 -21.27
C ILE A 265 -4.51 -5.41 -20.28
N GLU A 266 -4.52 -6.74 -20.14
CA GLU A 266 -5.39 -7.43 -19.20
C GLU A 266 -5.04 -7.05 -17.75
N TYR A 267 -3.76 -6.87 -17.43
CA TYR A 267 -3.33 -6.42 -16.11
C TYR A 267 -3.74 -4.97 -15.85
N LEU A 268 -3.62 -4.07 -16.85
CA LEU A 268 -4.10 -2.71 -16.72
C LEU A 268 -5.62 -2.67 -16.47
N ASN A 269 -6.38 -3.40 -17.26
CA ASN A 269 -7.83 -3.48 -17.10
C ASN A 269 -8.24 -4.06 -15.73
N THR A 270 -7.47 -5.02 -15.22
CA THR A 270 -7.69 -5.58 -13.88
C THR A 270 -7.36 -4.55 -12.80
N ALA A 271 -6.26 -3.84 -12.90
CA ALA A 271 -5.90 -2.76 -11.97
C ALA A 271 -6.97 -1.67 -11.93
N VAL A 272 -7.46 -1.23 -13.11
CA VAL A 272 -8.57 -0.27 -13.25
C VAL A 272 -9.82 -0.77 -12.56
N LYS A 273 -10.25 -2.00 -12.84
CA LYS A 273 -11.44 -2.61 -12.23
C LYS A 273 -11.35 -2.67 -10.71
N MET A 274 -10.18 -3.03 -10.18
CA MET A 274 -9.93 -3.07 -8.73
C MET A 274 -9.89 -1.66 -8.12
N ALA A 275 -9.32 -0.68 -8.82
CA ALA A 275 -9.29 0.71 -8.41
C ALA A 275 -10.68 1.33 -8.38
N ASP A 276 -11.53 1.07 -9.37
CA ASP A 276 -12.90 1.55 -9.41
C ASP A 276 -13.73 1.00 -8.24
N TYR A 277 -13.57 -0.29 -7.90
CA TYR A 277 -14.19 -0.84 -6.70
C TYR A 277 -13.69 -0.13 -5.44
N TYR A 278 -12.37 -0.01 -5.26
CA TYR A 278 -11.78 0.66 -4.11
C TYR A 278 -12.31 2.08 -3.95
N ILE A 279 -12.27 2.88 -5.02
CA ILE A 279 -12.68 4.28 -5.03
C ILE A 279 -14.17 4.45 -4.71
N SER A 280 -15.03 3.59 -5.26
CA SER A 280 -16.48 3.66 -5.03
C SER A 280 -16.92 3.31 -3.60
N HIS A 281 -16.01 2.71 -2.81
CA HIS A 281 -16.25 2.34 -1.41
C HIS A 281 -15.47 3.17 -0.40
N LEU A 282 -14.74 4.20 -0.85
CA LEU A 282 -14.04 5.11 0.05
C LEU A 282 -15.02 6.00 0.82
N PRO A 283 -14.78 6.24 2.11
CA PRO A 283 -15.49 7.26 2.87
C PRO A 283 -15.05 8.67 2.46
N GLU A 284 -15.72 9.69 3.00
CA GLU A 284 -15.52 11.10 2.65
C GLU A 284 -14.05 11.56 2.78
N ASP A 285 -13.33 11.07 3.79
CA ASP A 285 -11.92 11.39 4.03
C ASP A 285 -10.93 10.63 3.12
N SER A 286 -11.43 9.81 2.20
CA SER A 286 -10.64 8.99 1.25
C SER A 286 -9.66 7.99 1.92
N ILE A 287 -9.81 7.70 3.22
CA ILE A 287 -9.04 6.68 3.94
C ILE A 287 -9.97 5.51 4.26
N PRO A 288 -9.71 4.30 3.74
CA PRO A 288 -10.62 3.18 3.91
C PRO A 288 -10.69 2.71 5.37
N TYR A 289 -11.80 2.10 5.74
CA TYR A 289 -11.82 1.18 6.86
C TYR A 289 -11.03 -0.07 6.50
N TRP A 290 -10.60 -0.85 7.50
CA TRP A 290 -9.77 -2.05 7.28
C TRP A 290 -10.43 -3.14 6.42
N ASP A 291 -11.77 -3.10 6.30
CA ASP A 291 -12.55 -3.95 5.39
C ASP A 291 -13.73 -3.14 4.82
N PHE A 292 -14.03 -3.32 3.53
CA PHE A 292 -15.08 -2.56 2.85
C PHE A 292 -16.50 -3.07 3.15
N ASN A 293 -16.64 -4.23 3.76
CA ASN A 293 -17.93 -4.86 4.02
C ASN A 293 -18.24 -4.96 5.53
N LEU A 294 -17.70 -4.02 6.32
CA LEU A 294 -18.06 -3.94 7.75
C LEU A 294 -19.57 -3.63 7.89
N PRO A 295 -20.27 -4.28 8.83
CA PRO A 295 -21.63 -3.90 9.15
C PRO A 295 -21.73 -2.46 9.63
N GLU A 296 -22.86 -1.81 9.38
CA GLU A 296 -23.14 -0.49 9.96
C GLU A 296 -23.04 -0.54 11.49
N ASN A 297 -22.34 0.44 12.07
CA ASN A 297 -22.05 0.52 13.52
C ASN A 297 -21.24 -0.67 14.08
N TYR A 298 -20.38 -1.27 13.27
CA TYR A 298 -19.46 -2.29 13.77
C TYR A 298 -18.49 -1.68 14.79
N GLU A 299 -18.35 -2.32 15.96
CA GLU A 299 -17.57 -1.78 17.09
C GLU A 299 -16.06 -1.61 16.82
N ARG A 300 -15.54 -2.25 15.77
CA ARG A 300 -14.14 -2.20 15.31
C ARG A 300 -14.04 -1.60 13.90
N ASP A 301 -14.68 -0.46 13.71
CA ASP A 301 -14.67 0.29 12.45
C ASP A 301 -13.41 1.18 12.28
N PHE A 302 -12.24 0.62 12.59
CA PHE A 302 -10.96 1.32 12.46
C PHE A 302 -10.59 1.60 11.00
N LYS A 303 -9.90 2.73 10.80
CA LYS A 303 -9.28 3.04 9.51
C LYS A 303 -8.06 2.17 9.27
N ASP A 304 -7.71 1.94 8.00
CA ASP A 304 -6.42 1.38 7.61
C ASP A 304 -5.68 2.36 6.71
N ALA A 305 -4.97 3.31 7.31
CA ALA A 305 -4.16 4.28 6.57
C ALA A 305 -3.04 3.58 5.77
N SER A 306 -2.60 2.37 6.17
CA SER A 306 -1.63 1.61 5.36
C SER A 306 -2.22 1.14 4.04
N ALA A 307 -3.50 0.74 4.02
CA ALA A 307 -4.19 0.45 2.77
C ALA A 307 -4.29 1.71 1.87
N ALA A 308 -4.50 2.88 2.50
CA ALA A 308 -4.52 4.15 1.77
C ALA A 308 -3.15 4.49 1.15
N THR A 309 -2.05 4.33 1.88
CA THR A 309 -0.70 4.64 1.35
C THR A 309 -0.29 3.71 0.21
N ILE A 310 -0.62 2.41 0.32
CA ILE A 310 -0.39 1.42 -0.73
C ILE A 310 -1.21 1.75 -1.99
N ALA A 311 -2.52 2.01 -1.80
CA ALA A 311 -3.40 2.38 -2.90
C ALA A 311 -2.98 3.70 -3.54
N LEU A 312 -2.59 4.70 -2.75
CA LEU A 312 -2.08 5.99 -3.23
C LEU A 312 -0.88 5.79 -4.16
N SER A 313 0.14 5.04 -3.71
CA SER A 313 1.31 4.76 -4.52
C SER A 313 0.95 4.01 -5.81
N GLY A 314 0.07 3.00 -5.72
CA GLY A 314 -0.42 2.26 -6.89
C GLY A 314 -1.25 3.11 -7.85
N LEU A 315 -2.12 4.00 -7.34
CA LEU A 315 -2.98 4.88 -8.13
C LEU A 315 -2.19 5.97 -8.86
N ILE A 316 -1.14 6.52 -8.25
CA ILE A 316 -0.25 7.48 -8.93
C ILE A 316 0.34 6.82 -10.17
N GLU A 317 0.91 5.62 -10.06
CA GLU A 317 1.44 4.90 -11.21
C GLU A 317 0.34 4.51 -12.21
N LEU A 318 -0.80 3.98 -11.73
CA LEU A 318 -1.92 3.61 -12.59
C LEU A 318 -2.44 4.79 -13.40
N ASN A 319 -2.56 5.97 -12.77
CA ASN A 319 -3.06 7.17 -13.42
C ASN A 319 -2.12 7.69 -14.52
N SER A 320 -0.82 7.42 -14.43
CA SER A 320 0.13 7.73 -15.53
C SER A 320 -0.18 6.98 -16.83
N TYR A 321 -0.89 5.85 -16.75
CA TYR A 321 -1.31 5.05 -17.91
C TYR A 321 -2.72 5.37 -18.39
N VAL A 322 -3.66 5.70 -17.49
CA VAL A 322 -5.08 5.87 -17.84
C VAL A 322 -5.52 7.32 -17.93
N ASN A 323 -4.79 8.24 -17.30
CA ASN A 323 -5.04 9.70 -17.31
C ASN A 323 -6.49 10.04 -16.92
N SER A 324 -6.95 9.55 -15.76
CA SER A 324 -8.31 9.73 -15.24
C SER A 324 -8.36 10.88 -14.23
N SER A 325 -9.20 11.88 -14.48
CA SER A 325 -9.45 12.95 -13.50
C SER A 325 -10.10 12.45 -12.21
N THR A 326 -10.84 11.33 -12.25
CA THR A 326 -11.38 10.69 -11.05
C THR A 326 -10.25 10.16 -10.18
N TYR A 327 -9.27 9.49 -10.77
CA TYR A 327 -8.11 8.97 -10.04
C TYR A 327 -7.25 10.11 -9.49
N GLU A 328 -7.01 11.14 -10.28
CA GLU A 328 -6.30 12.34 -9.83
C GLU A 328 -6.97 12.99 -8.60
N ASN A 329 -8.29 13.16 -8.62
CA ASN A 329 -9.02 13.66 -7.48
C ASN A 329 -8.88 12.78 -6.24
N VAL A 330 -8.94 11.45 -6.39
CA VAL A 330 -8.76 10.51 -5.26
C VAL A 330 -7.33 10.54 -4.74
N ILE A 331 -6.33 10.58 -5.62
CA ILE A 331 -4.91 10.74 -5.26
C ILE A 331 -4.73 12.00 -4.40
N ASN A 332 -5.25 13.14 -4.86
CA ASN A 332 -5.14 14.41 -4.16
C ASN A 332 -5.87 14.39 -2.80
N ASN A 333 -7.09 13.85 -2.75
CA ASN A 333 -7.86 13.73 -1.51
C ASN A 333 -7.16 12.82 -0.50
N THR A 334 -6.73 11.64 -0.93
CA THR A 334 -6.03 10.67 -0.06
C THR A 334 -4.73 11.27 0.48
N PHE A 335 -3.93 11.91 -0.38
CA PHE A 335 -2.70 12.56 0.04
C PHE A 335 -2.98 13.68 1.06
N ASN A 336 -3.93 14.57 0.76
CA ASN A 336 -4.31 15.66 1.67
C ASN A 336 -4.84 15.14 3.00
N SER A 337 -5.64 14.08 3.02
CA SER A 337 -6.09 13.44 4.26
C SER A 337 -4.92 12.89 5.07
N LEU A 338 -4.01 12.16 4.42
CA LEU A 338 -2.85 11.58 5.10
C LEU A 338 -1.98 12.65 5.77
N ILE A 339 -1.67 13.74 5.09
CA ILE A 339 -0.79 14.78 5.64
C ILE A 339 -1.47 15.67 6.69
N ASN A 340 -2.80 15.84 6.63
CA ASN A 340 -3.52 16.71 7.56
C ASN A 340 -3.98 15.98 8.83
N TYR A 341 -4.28 14.66 8.74
CA TYR A 341 -4.95 13.96 9.84
C TYR A 341 -4.24 12.67 10.29
N TYR A 342 -3.36 12.10 9.46
CA TYR A 342 -2.76 10.79 9.72
C TYR A 342 -1.24 10.82 9.90
N ILE A 343 -0.57 11.92 9.51
CA ILE A 343 0.88 12.06 9.72
C ILE A 343 1.21 12.32 11.19
N ILE A 344 2.19 11.61 11.74
CA ILE A 344 2.60 11.75 13.13
C ILE A 344 3.56 12.95 13.25
N THR A 345 3.12 14.02 13.92
CA THR A 345 3.90 15.24 14.15
C THR A 345 4.76 15.21 15.40
N GLU A 346 4.33 14.44 16.44
CA GLU A 346 5.00 14.37 17.72
C GLU A 346 6.30 13.56 17.65
N SER A 347 7.41 14.17 18.04
CA SER A 347 8.74 13.53 18.03
C SER A 347 8.86 12.37 19.04
N SER A 348 7.98 12.30 20.03
CA SER A 348 7.96 11.21 21.02
C SER A 348 7.30 9.92 20.53
N LYS A 349 6.49 9.97 19.47
CA LYS A 349 5.85 8.83 18.86
C LYS A 349 6.71 8.28 17.71
N SER A 350 6.73 6.97 17.53
CA SER A 350 7.41 6.31 16.40
C SER A 350 6.47 6.20 15.21
N GLY A 351 7.03 6.02 14.00
CA GLY A 351 6.27 5.95 12.75
C GLY A 351 6.05 7.30 12.08
N ILE A 352 5.61 7.26 10.82
CA ILE A 352 5.28 8.42 9.99
C ILE A 352 3.77 8.55 9.86
N ILE A 353 3.06 7.46 9.52
CA ILE A 353 1.60 7.43 9.33
C ILE A 353 0.95 6.62 10.46
N ASP A 354 0.03 7.23 11.18
CA ASP A 354 -0.79 6.59 12.22
C ASP A 354 -2.09 6.00 11.64
N HIS A 355 -2.90 5.37 12.50
CA HIS A 355 -4.20 4.81 12.13
C HIS A 355 -4.14 3.74 11.03
N CYS A 356 -3.11 2.90 11.07
CA CYS A 356 -3.00 1.69 10.25
C CYS A 356 -3.55 0.49 11.03
N ALA A 357 -4.21 -0.43 10.35
CA ALA A 357 -4.70 -1.67 10.94
C ALA A 357 -3.78 -2.84 10.54
N TYR A 358 -2.94 -3.33 11.47
CA TYR A 358 -2.14 -4.53 11.21
C TYR A 358 -3.02 -5.76 11.01
N HIS A 359 -3.90 -6.03 11.96
CA HIS A 359 -4.84 -7.17 11.92
C HIS A 359 -6.08 -6.85 12.80
N ALA A 360 -7.01 -6.06 12.27
CA ALA A 360 -8.16 -5.58 13.05
C ALA A 360 -9.11 -6.69 13.52
N ASN A 361 -9.09 -7.86 12.88
CA ASN A 361 -9.89 -9.03 13.30
C ASN A 361 -9.24 -9.84 14.44
N ASP A 362 -7.96 -9.61 14.75
CA ASP A 362 -7.26 -10.24 15.87
C ASP A 362 -7.74 -9.64 17.21
N PRO A 363 -7.80 -10.41 18.31
CA PRO A 363 -8.19 -9.88 19.62
C PRO A 363 -7.19 -8.90 20.25
N ASN A 364 -5.94 -8.82 19.75
CA ASN A 364 -4.93 -7.92 20.29
C ASN A 364 -5.20 -6.47 19.86
N PRO A 365 -5.51 -5.54 20.80
CA PRO A 365 -5.83 -4.16 20.45
C PRO A 365 -4.67 -3.37 19.84
N ASP A 366 -3.42 -3.75 20.08
CA ASP A 366 -2.26 -3.11 19.46
C ASP A 366 -2.23 -3.31 17.93
N TYR A 367 -3.02 -4.27 17.39
CA TYR A 367 -3.12 -4.54 15.95
C TYR A 367 -4.19 -3.71 15.22
N TRP A 368 -5.03 -2.97 15.96
CA TRP A 368 -6.21 -2.33 15.37
C TRP A 368 -5.95 -0.91 14.90
N ASP A 369 -5.12 -0.15 15.62
CA ASP A 369 -4.89 1.27 15.40
C ASP A 369 -3.46 1.67 15.77
N SER A 370 -2.54 1.56 14.82
CA SER A 370 -1.11 1.77 15.04
C SER A 370 -0.44 2.41 13.80
N ALA A 371 0.79 2.88 13.95
CA ALA A 371 1.64 3.07 12.78
C ALA A 371 2.19 1.71 12.34
N THR A 372 2.37 1.49 11.04
CA THR A 372 2.96 0.27 10.50
C THR A 372 4.10 0.62 9.56
N ILE A 373 5.15 -0.22 9.55
CA ILE A 373 6.34 0.11 8.75
C ILE A 373 6.08 0.08 7.24
N TRP A 374 5.13 -0.74 6.76
CA TRP A 374 4.72 -0.73 5.36
C TRP A 374 3.85 0.49 5.02
N GLY A 375 3.04 0.99 5.96
CA GLY A 375 2.33 2.27 5.79
C GLY A 375 3.31 3.42 5.57
N ASP A 376 4.38 3.48 6.37
CA ASP A 376 5.45 4.46 6.23
C ASP A 376 6.19 4.31 4.88
N TYR A 377 6.50 3.07 4.49
CA TYR A 377 7.20 2.78 3.23
C TYR A 377 6.42 3.28 2.01
N TYR A 378 5.15 2.90 1.88
CA TYR A 378 4.35 3.29 0.73
C TYR A 378 3.98 4.77 0.73
N PHE A 379 3.90 5.41 1.90
CA PHE A 379 3.79 6.86 1.97
C PHE A 379 5.03 7.56 1.41
N LEU A 380 6.23 7.08 1.77
CA LEU A 380 7.48 7.62 1.25
C LEU A 380 7.65 7.36 -0.25
N GLU A 381 7.21 6.20 -0.73
CA GLU A 381 7.18 5.90 -2.17
C GLU A 381 6.22 6.82 -2.91
N ALA A 382 5.02 7.08 -2.36
CA ALA A 382 4.08 8.03 -2.94
C ALA A 382 4.66 9.46 -2.99
N LEU A 383 5.34 9.91 -1.93
CA LEU A 383 6.07 11.18 -1.92
C LEU A 383 7.15 11.24 -3.01
N ASP A 384 7.89 10.14 -3.22
CA ASP A 384 8.90 10.05 -4.27
C ASP A 384 8.27 10.14 -5.67
N ARG A 385 7.14 9.47 -5.89
CA ARG A 385 6.41 9.48 -7.16
C ARG A 385 5.83 10.85 -7.47
N ILE A 386 5.22 11.52 -6.49
CA ILE A 386 4.69 12.90 -6.66
C ILE A 386 5.80 13.92 -6.97
N ASN A 387 7.02 13.73 -6.43
CA ASN A 387 8.15 14.63 -6.71
C ASN A 387 8.87 14.35 -8.04
N ALA A 388 8.54 13.26 -8.73
CA ALA A 388 9.18 12.87 -9.99
C ALA A 388 8.45 13.45 -11.22
N ASP A 389 7.22 13.92 -11.04
CA ASP A 389 6.40 14.62 -12.04
C ASP A 389 6.63 16.13 -11.97
#